data_4d2563f1f5d89cc5d0692fe9355c22d3
#
_entry.id   4d2563f1f5d89cc5d0692fe9355c22d3
#
_cell.length_a   1.000
_cell.length_b   1.000
_cell.length_c   1.000
_cell.angle_alpha   90.00
_cell.angle_beta   90.00
_cell.angle_gamma   90.00
#
_symmetry.space_group_name_H-M   'P 1'
#
loop_
_entity.id
_entity.type
_entity.pdbx_description
1 polymer ?
#
loop_
_entity_poly.entity_id
_entity_poly.type
_entity_poly.pdbx_seq_one_letter_code
_entity_poly.pdbx_strand_id
1 'polypeptide(L)'
;MSWGSSAAKFLASASTVLVVRWLRRHSQQRALLRVWSAKRRPVTTVDATIRLPKEDLDPDLAGCDSVAQLHERIAKLGLPPLVPREMHRCSVSLAGRARKLLGLTTSFTVMQFNLLAEGLSSGPHVEPPFGRAGVKPSGYGGFDAVARPEVVFDWSKRKLRLVEEILRFLPDVLTVQECDHFADFLLPALRTAGYDGVYAPKRHSPCLEFGYHSDGVAILWKKSAFAPIGSERRYFIEDDGSESGRPYLLALLRHRECDSTLLVATTHMKAKLSQPNEDLRAKQITQLLDALEESAADKADAVMLCGDFNTDPYDEPGKQVAKCVPAVLGHRLGLRSAYPLPRSEHNGWWTTWKKRGASEVKHTIDYIFHSSGLQPTSVLAPPAVDDLEEARLPSIRYPSDHLSIAAEMQMP
;
A
#
# COMPACT_ATOMS: atom_id res chain seq x y z
N MET A 1 41.84 -27.80 32.46
CA MET A 1 40.42 -28.05 32.80
C MET A 1 39.83 -26.77 33.36
N SER A 2 39.11 -25.99 32.56
CA SER A 2 38.16 -24.92 33.01
C SER A 2 37.65 -24.08 31.84
N TRP A 3 36.96 -24.74 30.89
CA TRP A 3 36.28 -24.05 29.78
C TRP A 3 34.71 -24.07 29.89
N GLY A 4 34.19 -24.74 30.95
CA GLY A 4 32.74 -24.93 31.13
C GLY A 4 31.98 -23.80 31.85
N SER A 5 32.69 -22.92 32.55
CA SER A 5 32.03 -21.92 33.42
C SER A 5 31.63 -20.61 32.73
N SER A 6 32.32 -20.21 31.67
CA SER A 6 32.06 -18.94 30.98
C SER A 6 30.88 -19.00 30.00
N ALA A 7 30.69 -20.13 29.32
CA ALA A 7 29.55 -20.28 28.38
C ALA A 7 28.18 -20.33 29.09
N ALA A 8 28.12 -21.00 30.25
CA ALA A 8 26.90 -21.07 31.06
C ALA A 8 26.50 -19.70 31.64
N LYS A 9 27.49 -18.87 32.05
CA LYS A 9 27.22 -17.49 32.51
C LYS A 9 26.75 -16.56 31.38
N PHE A 10 27.25 -16.76 30.16
CA PHE A 10 26.84 -15.96 29.00
C PHE A 10 25.41 -16.29 28.55
N LEU A 11 25.04 -17.58 28.55
CA LEU A 11 23.67 -18.01 28.22
C LEU A 11 22.63 -17.59 29.30
N ALA A 12 23.02 -17.64 30.57
CA ALA A 12 22.15 -17.18 31.68
C ALA A 12 21.94 -15.64 31.62
N SER A 13 22.94 -14.85 31.24
CA SER A 13 22.84 -13.41 31.10
C SER A 13 21.97 -13.01 29.89
N ALA A 14 22.08 -13.73 28.78
CA ALA A 14 21.24 -13.49 27.59
C ALA A 14 19.76 -13.82 27.85
N SER A 15 19.47 -14.90 28.54
CA SER A 15 18.10 -15.26 28.94
C SER A 15 17.49 -14.25 29.91
N THR A 16 18.26 -13.74 30.87
CA THR A 16 17.82 -12.74 31.84
C THR A 16 17.53 -11.39 31.14
N VAL A 17 18.36 -10.98 30.18
CA VAL A 17 18.16 -9.76 29.38
C VAL A 17 16.91 -9.87 28.51
N LEU A 18 16.63 -11.04 27.93
CA LEU A 18 15.42 -11.30 27.14
C LEU A 18 14.16 -11.26 28.03
N VAL A 19 14.19 -11.87 29.19
CA VAL A 19 13.08 -11.85 30.17
C VAL A 19 12.82 -10.43 30.70
N VAL A 20 13.86 -9.67 31.03
CA VAL A 20 13.71 -8.28 31.49
C VAL A 20 13.20 -7.37 30.37
N ARG A 21 13.64 -7.57 29.13
CA ARG A 21 13.07 -6.87 27.95
C ARG A 21 11.63 -7.25 27.73
N TRP A 22 11.26 -8.52 27.84
CA TRP A 22 9.88 -8.99 27.74
C TRP A 22 8.97 -8.40 28.83
N LEU A 23 9.42 -8.40 30.12
CA LEU A 23 8.68 -7.82 31.24
C LEU A 23 8.54 -6.27 31.09
N ARG A 24 9.58 -5.55 30.66
CA ARG A 24 9.50 -4.11 30.41
C ARG A 24 8.54 -3.79 29.25
N ARG A 25 8.55 -4.56 28.17
CA ARG A 25 7.62 -4.40 27.07
C ARG A 25 6.16 -4.61 27.51
N HIS A 26 5.87 -5.62 28.32
CA HIS A 26 4.50 -5.92 28.78
C HIS A 26 3.96 -4.86 29.77
N SER A 27 4.79 -4.26 30.61
CA SER A 27 4.37 -3.17 31.50
C SER A 27 4.15 -1.86 30.72
N GLN A 28 4.98 -1.56 29.73
CA GLN A 28 4.81 -0.41 28.85
C GLN A 28 3.58 -0.54 27.94
N GLN A 29 3.21 -1.74 27.51
CA GLN A 29 2.04 -1.98 26.65
C GLN A 29 0.71 -1.60 27.31
N ARG A 30 0.53 -1.85 28.62
CA ARG A 30 -0.66 -1.40 29.36
C ARG A 30 -0.71 0.13 29.52
N ALA A 31 0.44 0.75 29.64
CA ALA A 31 0.56 2.22 29.69
C ALA A 31 0.32 2.84 28.30
N LEU A 32 0.82 2.24 27.22
CA LEU A 32 0.65 2.72 25.84
C LEU A 32 -0.81 2.68 25.39
N LEU A 33 -1.56 1.61 25.72
CA LEU A 33 -3.00 1.54 25.44
C LEU A 33 -3.78 2.64 26.18
N ARG A 34 -3.38 3.00 27.41
CA ARG A 34 -4.00 4.10 28.17
C ARG A 34 -3.63 5.48 27.65
N VAL A 35 -2.39 5.70 27.21
CA VAL A 35 -1.91 6.99 26.68
C VAL A 35 -2.45 7.23 25.27
N TRP A 36 -2.61 6.16 24.45
CA TRP A 36 -3.20 6.28 23.12
C TRP A 36 -4.67 6.73 23.19
N SER A 37 -5.42 6.30 24.23
CA SER A 37 -6.82 6.67 24.43
C SER A 37 -7.04 8.04 25.11
N ALA A 38 -6.04 8.58 25.85
CA ALA A 38 -6.26 9.71 26.77
C ALA A 38 -5.87 11.09 26.25
N LYS A 39 -5.10 11.22 25.17
CA LYS A 39 -4.51 12.51 24.73
C LYS A 39 -5.07 13.09 23.42
N ARG A 40 -6.13 12.56 22.83
CA ARG A 40 -6.63 13.07 21.54
C ARG A 40 -8.12 13.38 21.56
N ARG A 41 -8.51 14.45 20.81
CA ARG A 41 -9.87 14.58 20.29
C ARG A 41 -10.28 13.23 19.70
N PRO A 42 -11.55 12.80 19.82
CA PRO A 42 -11.95 11.48 19.34
C PRO A 42 -11.59 11.38 17.86
N VAL A 43 -10.47 10.74 17.57
CA VAL A 43 -10.19 10.20 16.27
C VAL A 43 -11.27 9.14 16.09
N THR A 44 -12.12 9.32 15.09
CA THR A 44 -13.04 8.26 14.68
C THR A 44 -12.16 7.05 14.38
N THR A 45 -12.03 6.15 15.36
CA THR A 45 -11.57 4.79 15.09
C THR A 45 -12.50 4.30 14.01
N VAL A 46 -11.97 4.17 12.79
CA VAL A 46 -12.72 3.44 11.76
C VAL A 46 -12.75 2.03 12.31
N ASP A 47 -13.93 1.68 12.80
CA ASP A 47 -14.17 0.37 13.34
C ASP A 47 -13.81 -0.64 12.23
N ALA A 48 -12.75 -1.43 12.43
CA ALA A 48 -12.37 -2.52 11.54
C ALA A 48 -13.50 -3.58 11.42
N THR A 49 -14.61 -3.34 12.06
CA THR A 49 -15.82 -4.18 12.08
C THR A 49 -16.91 -3.71 11.11
N ILE A 50 -16.62 -2.84 10.11
CA ILE A 50 -17.61 -2.58 9.06
C ILE A 50 -17.92 -3.92 8.37
N ARG A 51 -18.95 -4.58 8.85
CA ARG A 51 -19.62 -5.68 8.15
C ARG A 51 -20.84 -5.08 7.50
N LEU A 52 -20.79 -4.91 6.19
CA LEU A 52 -22.00 -4.63 5.46
C LEU A 52 -23.00 -5.78 5.62
N PRO A 53 -24.31 -5.51 5.67
CA PRO A 53 -25.32 -6.52 5.45
C PRO A 53 -24.97 -7.38 4.23
N LYS A 54 -25.37 -8.66 4.22
CA LYS A 54 -25.02 -9.56 3.09
C LYS A 54 -25.60 -9.09 1.76
N GLU A 55 -26.70 -8.39 1.79
CA GLU A 55 -27.36 -7.77 0.63
C GLU A 55 -26.57 -6.62 0.01
N ASP A 56 -25.68 -6.00 0.77
CA ASP A 56 -24.82 -4.88 0.29
C ASP A 56 -23.45 -5.37 -0.20
N LEU A 57 -23.20 -6.69 -0.16
CA LEU A 57 -21.98 -7.27 -0.68
C LEU A 57 -22.08 -7.45 -2.19
N ASP A 58 -20.93 -7.32 -2.84
CA ASP A 58 -20.80 -7.58 -4.28
C ASP A 58 -21.36 -8.97 -4.63
N PRO A 59 -22.26 -9.08 -5.63
CA PRO A 59 -22.90 -10.33 -6.02
C PRO A 59 -21.90 -11.45 -6.39
N ASP A 60 -20.74 -11.07 -6.91
CA ASP A 60 -19.68 -12.04 -7.26
C ASP A 60 -19.01 -12.66 -6.03
N LEU A 61 -19.29 -12.17 -4.82
CA LEU A 61 -18.85 -12.81 -3.58
C LEU A 61 -19.93 -13.67 -2.93
N ALA A 62 -21.15 -13.71 -3.46
CA ALA A 62 -22.22 -14.53 -2.91
C ALA A 62 -21.81 -16.02 -2.85
N GLY A 63 -21.79 -16.61 -1.65
CA GLY A 63 -21.33 -17.99 -1.44
C GLY A 63 -19.83 -18.22 -1.65
N CYS A 64 -19.01 -17.17 -1.59
CA CYS A 64 -17.56 -17.25 -1.65
C CYS A 64 -16.97 -17.11 -0.24
N ASP A 65 -16.78 -18.25 0.45
CA ASP A 65 -16.34 -18.28 1.85
C ASP A 65 -14.88 -18.74 2.00
N SER A 66 -14.20 -19.02 0.88
CA SER A 66 -12.81 -19.51 0.87
C SER A 66 -12.00 -18.99 -0.31
N VAL A 67 -10.68 -18.96 -0.13
CA VAL A 67 -9.72 -18.63 -1.22
C VAL A 67 -9.86 -19.58 -2.41
N ALA A 68 -10.13 -20.86 -2.17
CA ALA A 68 -10.31 -21.83 -3.25
C ALA A 68 -11.50 -21.48 -4.16
N GLN A 69 -12.63 -21.10 -3.58
CA GLN A 69 -13.80 -20.64 -4.35
C GLN A 69 -13.52 -19.34 -5.09
N LEU A 70 -12.72 -18.43 -4.50
CA LEU A 70 -12.30 -17.20 -5.15
C LEU A 70 -11.40 -17.48 -6.36
N HIS A 71 -10.44 -18.40 -6.23
CA HIS A 71 -9.61 -18.88 -7.34
C HIS A 71 -10.44 -19.54 -8.45
N GLU A 72 -11.46 -20.32 -8.08
CA GLU A 72 -12.38 -20.93 -9.06
C GLU A 72 -13.14 -19.86 -9.87
N ARG A 73 -13.60 -18.79 -9.21
CA ARG A 73 -14.26 -17.68 -9.91
C ARG A 73 -13.32 -16.94 -10.85
N ILE A 74 -12.08 -16.66 -10.40
CA ILE A 74 -11.05 -16.07 -11.24
C ILE A 74 -10.79 -16.96 -12.47
N ALA A 75 -10.64 -18.26 -12.30
CA ALA A 75 -10.43 -19.20 -13.39
C ALA A 75 -11.59 -19.24 -14.39
N LYS A 76 -12.83 -19.10 -13.91
CA LYS A 76 -14.04 -19.04 -14.77
C LYS A 76 -14.11 -17.82 -15.68
N LEU A 77 -13.31 -16.75 -15.41
CA LEU A 77 -13.21 -15.61 -16.33
C LEU A 77 -12.68 -15.99 -17.72
N GLY A 78 -11.90 -17.07 -17.81
CA GLY A 78 -11.31 -17.52 -19.06
C GLY A 78 -10.35 -16.51 -19.70
N LEU A 79 -9.79 -15.60 -18.91
CA LEU A 79 -8.85 -14.58 -19.36
C LEU A 79 -7.41 -15.13 -19.39
N PRO A 80 -6.53 -14.56 -20.25
CA PRO A 80 -5.12 -14.96 -20.26
C PRO A 80 -4.46 -14.72 -18.89
N PRO A 81 -3.41 -15.48 -18.55
CA PRO A 81 -2.70 -15.27 -17.27
C PRO A 81 -2.15 -13.84 -17.14
N LEU A 82 -2.06 -13.36 -15.91
CA LEU A 82 -1.43 -12.08 -15.61
C LEU A 82 0.01 -12.05 -16.14
N VAL A 83 0.51 -10.86 -16.46
CA VAL A 83 1.91 -10.68 -16.90
C VAL A 83 2.88 -11.33 -15.90
N PRO A 84 3.91 -12.07 -16.36
CA PRO A 84 4.89 -12.68 -15.48
C PRO A 84 5.65 -11.62 -14.70
N ARG A 85 5.89 -11.88 -13.42
CA ARG A 85 6.69 -10.99 -12.56
C ARG A 85 7.45 -11.83 -11.54
N GLU A 86 8.66 -11.40 -11.21
CA GLU A 86 9.57 -12.14 -10.34
C GLU A 86 10.12 -11.29 -9.21
N MET A 87 10.40 -11.94 -8.08
CA MET A 87 11.08 -11.31 -6.94
C MET A 87 12.58 -11.31 -7.18
N HIS A 88 13.18 -10.12 -7.21
CA HIS A 88 14.64 -9.94 -7.32
C HIS A 88 15.27 -9.74 -5.94
N ARG A 89 16.33 -10.49 -5.66
CA ARG A 89 17.05 -10.37 -4.39
C ARG A 89 17.77 -9.05 -4.27
N CYS A 90 17.63 -8.42 -3.10
CA CYS A 90 18.40 -7.26 -2.71
C CYS A 90 19.74 -7.64 -2.09
N SER A 91 20.71 -6.73 -2.14
CA SER A 91 21.95 -6.87 -1.40
C SER A 91 21.68 -6.71 0.09
N VAL A 92 21.81 -7.79 0.85
CA VAL A 92 21.66 -7.79 2.31
C VAL A 92 23.03 -7.66 2.95
N SER A 93 23.17 -6.78 3.96
CA SER A 93 24.41 -6.60 4.71
C SER A 93 24.88 -7.91 5.38
N LEU A 94 26.18 -8.05 5.63
CA LEU A 94 26.72 -9.22 6.35
C LEU A 94 26.07 -9.37 7.73
N ALA A 95 25.82 -8.28 8.43
CA ALA A 95 25.11 -8.27 9.71
C ALA A 95 23.67 -8.78 9.58
N GLY A 96 22.94 -8.38 8.55
CA GLY A 96 21.57 -8.86 8.27
C GLY A 96 21.55 -10.37 7.98
N ARG A 97 22.51 -10.87 7.18
CA ARG A 97 22.66 -12.31 6.92
C ARG A 97 22.95 -13.11 8.18
N ALA A 98 23.86 -12.61 9.02
CA ALA A 98 24.20 -13.24 10.29
C ALA A 98 22.99 -13.28 11.25
N ARG A 99 22.22 -12.19 11.36
CA ARG A 99 21.00 -12.15 12.17
C ARG A 99 19.94 -13.15 11.69
N LYS A 100 19.75 -13.27 10.36
CA LYS A 100 18.84 -14.27 9.77
C LYS A 100 19.28 -15.70 10.11
N LEU A 101 20.57 -16.02 9.94
CA LEU A 101 21.14 -17.34 10.27
C LEU A 101 20.99 -17.70 11.75
N LEU A 102 21.04 -16.70 12.63
CA LEU A 102 20.86 -16.88 14.08
C LEU A 102 19.39 -16.89 14.52
N GLY A 103 18.43 -16.81 13.60
CA GLY A 103 17.00 -16.73 13.93
C GLY A 103 16.59 -15.46 14.68
N LEU A 104 17.36 -14.37 14.53
CA LEU A 104 17.13 -13.09 15.23
C LEU A 104 16.31 -12.09 14.40
N THR A 105 15.78 -12.52 13.25
CA THR A 105 14.94 -11.70 12.39
C THR A 105 13.73 -12.49 11.92
N THR A 106 12.61 -11.81 11.80
CA THR A 106 11.40 -12.32 11.19
C THR A 106 11.18 -11.65 9.85
N SER A 107 10.72 -12.41 8.84
CA SER A 107 10.42 -11.89 7.51
C SER A 107 8.92 -11.73 7.33
N PHE A 108 8.53 -10.68 6.63
CA PHE A 108 7.17 -10.45 6.16
C PHE A 108 7.19 -9.79 4.78
N THR A 109 6.09 -9.86 4.06
CA THR A 109 5.93 -9.24 2.74
C THR A 109 5.01 -8.04 2.80
N VAL A 110 5.38 -6.97 2.09
CA VAL A 110 4.54 -5.78 1.90
C VAL A 110 4.26 -5.58 0.42
N MET A 111 3.04 -5.17 0.08
CA MET A 111 2.66 -4.75 -1.26
C MET A 111 2.01 -3.37 -1.23
N GLN A 112 2.34 -2.55 -2.20
CA GLN A 112 1.71 -1.27 -2.52
C GLN A 112 1.05 -1.37 -3.90
N PHE A 113 -0.23 -0.97 -4.04
CA PHE A 113 -0.95 -1.10 -5.29
C PHE A 113 -2.04 -0.03 -5.46
N ASN A 114 -1.89 0.85 -6.44
CA ASN A 114 -2.99 1.69 -6.92
C ASN A 114 -3.89 0.83 -7.82
N LEU A 115 -5.18 0.72 -7.48
CA LEU A 115 -6.13 -0.23 -8.08
C LEU A 115 -6.79 0.29 -9.36
N LEU A 116 -6.66 1.56 -9.68
CA LEU A 116 -7.43 2.26 -10.70
C LEU A 116 -8.95 2.16 -10.44
N ALA A 117 -9.52 3.16 -9.78
CA ALA A 117 -10.93 3.17 -9.40
C ALA A 117 -11.86 2.90 -10.58
N GLU A 118 -12.94 2.17 -10.36
CA GLU A 118 -13.97 1.93 -11.38
C GLU A 118 -14.54 3.26 -11.86
N GLY A 119 -14.88 4.15 -10.92
CA GLY A 119 -15.42 5.47 -11.24
C GLY A 119 -14.54 6.32 -12.15
N LEU A 120 -13.21 6.08 -12.20
CA LEU A 120 -12.28 6.80 -13.08
C LEU A 120 -12.04 6.12 -14.43
N SER A 121 -12.40 4.84 -14.57
CA SER A 121 -12.04 4.02 -15.73
C SER A 121 -13.21 3.33 -16.43
N SER A 122 -14.42 3.36 -15.87
CA SER A 122 -15.61 2.71 -16.47
C SER A 122 -15.96 3.25 -17.85
N GLY A 123 -16.55 2.38 -18.67
CA GLY A 123 -16.94 2.69 -20.04
C GLY A 123 -18.09 3.71 -20.15
N PRO A 124 -18.27 4.34 -21.31
CA PRO A 124 -19.30 5.36 -21.51
C PRO A 124 -20.74 4.80 -21.45
N HIS A 125 -20.88 3.48 -21.63
CA HIS A 125 -22.18 2.80 -21.66
C HIS A 125 -22.49 2.08 -20.33
N VAL A 126 -21.59 2.13 -19.36
CA VAL A 126 -21.81 1.54 -18.03
C VAL A 126 -22.66 2.49 -17.20
N GLU A 127 -23.80 2.02 -16.70
CA GLU A 127 -24.63 2.77 -15.78
C GLU A 127 -23.99 2.77 -14.38
N PRO A 128 -23.68 3.95 -13.81
CA PRO A 128 -23.08 4.02 -12.50
C PRO A 128 -24.10 3.70 -11.40
N PRO A 129 -23.65 3.17 -10.23
CA PRO A 129 -24.53 2.73 -9.14
C PRO A 129 -25.50 3.81 -8.62
N PHE A 130 -25.10 5.07 -8.65
CA PHE A 130 -25.88 6.18 -8.10
C PHE A 130 -26.44 7.13 -9.17
N GLY A 131 -26.58 6.66 -10.43
CA GLY A 131 -26.96 7.49 -11.54
C GLY A 131 -25.87 8.48 -11.96
N ARG A 132 -25.98 9.04 -13.16
CA ARG A 132 -24.96 9.97 -13.68
C ARG A 132 -25.20 11.38 -13.15
N ALA A 133 -24.27 11.86 -12.33
CA ALA A 133 -24.26 13.25 -11.88
C ALA A 133 -23.47 14.16 -12.82
N GLY A 134 -22.46 13.64 -13.54
CA GLY A 134 -21.59 14.37 -14.46
C GLY A 134 -21.24 13.58 -15.71
N VAL A 135 -20.70 14.26 -16.73
CA VAL A 135 -20.21 13.65 -17.96
C VAL A 135 -18.70 13.41 -17.80
N LYS A 136 -18.25 12.16 -17.96
CA LYS A 136 -16.82 11.85 -18.02
C LYS A 136 -16.19 12.56 -19.22
N PRO A 137 -15.00 13.17 -19.04
CA PRO A 137 -14.30 13.86 -20.13
C PRO A 137 -13.97 12.96 -21.31
N SER A 138 -13.78 11.66 -21.06
CA SER A 138 -13.52 10.63 -22.05
C SER A 138 -14.00 9.27 -21.55
N GLY A 139 -14.37 8.38 -22.44
CA GLY A 139 -14.65 6.99 -22.11
C GLY A 139 -13.41 6.30 -21.53
N TYR A 140 -13.60 5.32 -20.67
CA TYR A 140 -12.53 4.51 -20.09
C TYR A 140 -11.38 5.31 -19.45
N GLY A 141 -11.64 6.54 -18.96
CA GLY A 141 -10.61 7.39 -18.37
C GLY A 141 -9.52 7.86 -19.34
N GLY A 142 -9.79 7.85 -20.66
CA GLY A 142 -8.82 8.25 -21.70
C GLY A 142 -7.87 7.14 -22.15
N PHE A 143 -8.16 5.89 -21.81
CA PHE A 143 -7.38 4.73 -22.25
C PHE A 143 -7.85 4.19 -23.61
N ASP A 144 -8.08 5.06 -24.59
CA ASP A 144 -8.64 4.71 -25.89
C ASP A 144 -7.73 3.78 -26.74
N ALA A 145 -6.43 3.74 -26.42
CA ALA A 145 -5.45 2.87 -27.08
C ALA A 145 -5.47 1.42 -26.58
N VAL A 146 -6.19 1.13 -25.49
CA VAL A 146 -6.26 -0.21 -24.90
C VAL A 146 -7.07 -1.13 -25.83
N ALA A 147 -6.49 -2.28 -26.17
CA ALA A 147 -7.20 -3.28 -26.94
C ALA A 147 -8.36 -3.87 -26.11
N ARG A 148 -9.56 -3.90 -26.68
CA ARG A 148 -10.78 -4.43 -26.05
C ARG A 148 -11.11 -3.74 -24.70
N PRO A 149 -11.22 -2.40 -24.68
CA PRO A 149 -11.43 -1.64 -23.44
C PRO A 149 -12.72 -2.06 -22.72
N GLU A 150 -13.75 -2.52 -23.45
CA GLU A 150 -15.00 -3.05 -22.90
C GLU A 150 -14.82 -4.35 -22.09
N VAL A 151 -13.70 -5.05 -22.27
CA VAL A 151 -13.35 -6.23 -21.47
C VAL A 151 -12.38 -5.86 -20.35
N VAL A 152 -11.37 -5.04 -20.67
CA VAL A 152 -10.30 -4.63 -19.71
C VAL A 152 -10.87 -3.80 -18.56
N PHE A 153 -11.83 -2.92 -18.83
CA PHE A 153 -12.46 -2.05 -17.84
C PHE A 153 -13.81 -2.56 -17.33
N ASP A 154 -14.25 -3.75 -17.76
CA ASP A 154 -15.42 -4.41 -17.19
C ASP A 154 -15.16 -4.74 -15.71
N TRP A 155 -15.81 -4.00 -14.82
CA TRP A 155 -15.60 -4.14 -13.38
C TRP A 155 -15.88 -5.56 -12.88
N SER A 156 -16.88 -6.23 -13.43
CA SER A 156 -17.19 -7.62 -13.05
C SER A 156 -16.00 -8.59 -13.23
N LYS A 157 -15.11 -8.29 -14.18
CA LYS A 157 -13.89 -9.06 -14.45
C LYS A 157 -12.67 -8.43 -13.77
N ARG A 158 -12.50 -7.11 -13.90
CA ARG A 158 -11.32 -6.39 -13.45
C ARG A 158 -11.12 -6.49 -11.92
N LYS A 159 -12.20 -6.41 -11.14
CA LYS A 159 -12.14 -6.59 -9.68
C LYS A 159 -11.54 -7.95 -9.27
N LEU A 160 -11.91 -9.04 -9.95
CA LEU A 160 -11.36 -10.37 -9.69
C LEU A 160 -9.88 -10.46 -10.12
N ARG A 161 -9.49 -9.79 -11.21
CA ARG A 161 -8.09 -9.72 -11.65
C ARG A 161 -7.21 -8.92 -10.67
N LEU A 162 -7.74 -7.85 -10.04
CA LEU A 162 -7.05 -7.12 -8.97
C LEU A 162 -6.77 -8.04 -7.78
N VAL A 163 -7.76 -8.82 -7.37
CA VAL A 163 -7.61 -9.80 -6.29
C VAL A 163 -6.64 -10.92 -6.69
N GLU A 164 -6.66 -11.39 -7.94
CA GLU A 164 -5.71 -12.38 -8.47
C GLU A 164 -4.26 -11.90 -8.33
N GLU A 165 -3.97 -10.63 -8.69
CA GLU A 165 -2.63 -10.06 -8.53
C GLU A 165 -2.22 -10.00 -7.05
N ILE A 166 -3.11 -9.66 -6.15
CA ILE A 166 -2.84 -9.63 -4.70
C ILE A 166 -2.61 -11.05 -4.17
N LEU A 167 -3.48 -12.00 -4.53
CA LEU A 167 -3.40 -13.38 -4.04
C LEU A 167 -2.18 -14.13 -4.57
N ARG A 168 -1.69 -13.78 -5.77
CA ARG A 168 -0.49 -14.36 -6.37
C ARG A 168 0.76 -14.18 -5.50
N PHE A 169 0.87 -13.05 -4.79
CA PHE A 169 1.99 -12.73 -3.91
C PHE A 169 1.65 -12.85 -2.42
N LEU A 170 0.38 -12.88 -2.06
CA LEU A 170 -0.13 -13.03 -0.70
C LEU A 170 0.63 -12.16 0.33
N PRO A 171 0.74 -10.83 0.15
CA PRO A 171 1.50 -9.98 1.04
C PRO A 171 0.96 -10.03 2.48
N ASP A 172 1.83 -9.90 3.49
CA ASP A 172 1.41 -9.84 4.89
C ASP A 172 0.84 -8.47 5.27
N VAL A 173 1.31 -7.43 4.57
CA VAL A 173 0.77 -6.05 4.62
C VAL A 173 0.50 -5.58 3.20
N LEU A 174 -0.69 -5.03 2.96
CA LEU A 174 -1.11 -4.47 1.67
C LEU A 174 -1.57 -3.04 1.86
N THR A 175 -1.05 -2.12 1.07
CA THR A 175 -1.54 -0.74 0.96
C THR A 175 -2.10 -0.51 -0.42
N VAL A 176 -3.28 0.10 -0.51
CA VAL A 176 -3.93 0.37 -1.79
C VAL A 176 -4.41 1.81 -1.89
N GLN A 177 -4.48 2.31 -3.14
CA GLN A 177 -5.05 3.60 -3.50
C GLN A 177 -6.08 3.41 -4.61
N GLU A 178 -6.87 4.45 -4.85
CA GLU A 178 -8.00 4.41 -5.79
C GLU A 178 -8.95 3.24 -5.52
N CYS A 179 -9.12 2.89 -4.25
CA CYS A 179 -10.04 1.84 -3.83
C CYS A 179 -11.43 2.46 -3.62
N ASP A 180 -12.33 2.24 -4.55
CA ASP A 180 -13.74 2.69 -4.48
C ASP A 180 -14.70 1.57 -4.05
N HIS A 181 -14.24 0.32 -4.02
CA HIS A 181 -14.98 -0.87 -3.61
C HIS A 181 -14.34 -1.59 -2.41
N PHE A 182 -14.01 -0.82 -1.35
CA PHE A 182 -13.36 -1.41 -0.17
C PHE A 182 -14.29 -2.31 0.65
N ALA A 183 -15.48 -1.82 1.00
CA ALA A 183 -16.36 -2.47 1.95
C ALA A 183 -17.25 -3.54 1.31
N ASP A 184 -17.69 -3.31 0.09
CA ASP A 184 -18.58 -4.18 -0.68
C ASP A 184 -17.84 -5.34 -1.38
N PHE A 185 -16.58 -5.12 -1.82
CA PHE A 185 -15.83 -6.13 -2.56
C PHE A 185 -14.45 -6.46 -1.99
N LEU A 186 -13.50 -5.49 -1.92
CA LEU A 186 -12.09 -5.80 -1.68
C LEU A 186 -11.83 -6.46 -0.33
N LEU A 187 -12.32 -5.85 0.75
CA LEU A 187 -12.13 -6.42 2.09
C LEU A 187 -12.88 -7.75 2.28
N PRO A 188 -14.15 -7.92 1.87
CA PRO A 188 -14.83 -9.21 1.90
C PRO A 188 -14.07 -10.30 1.12
N ALA A 189 -13.61 -10.02 -0.09
CA ALA A 189 -12.83 -10.97 -0.88
C ALA A 189 -11.53 -11.38 -0.17
N LEU A 190 -10.75 -10.43 0.33
CA LEU A 190 -9.49 -10.71 1.01
C LEU A 190 -9.68 -11.31 2.42
N ARG A 191 -10.84 -11.12 3.05
CA ARG A 191 -11.17 -11.82 4.30
C ARG A 191 -11.19 -13.34 4.12
N THR A 192 -11.54 -13.87 2.95
CA THR A 192 -11.44 -15.30 2.64
C THR A 192 -9.99 -15.80 2.72
N ALA A 193 -9.02 -14.92 2.45
CA ALA A 193 -7.58 -15.18 2.56
C ALA A 193 -6.99 -14.80 3.93
N GLY A 194 -7.83 -14.51 4.92
CA GLY A 194 -7.42 -14.22 6.29
C GLY A 194 -6.99 -12.78 6.56
N TYR A 195 -7.27 -11.84 5.65
CA TYR A 195 -6.97 -10.42 5.87
C TYR A 195 -8.01 -9.74 6.76
N ASP A 196 -7.60 -8.62 7.31
CA ASP A 196 -8.45 -7.56 7.84
C ASP A 196 -7.82 -6.21 7.48
N GLY A 197 -8.55 -5.09 7.65
CA GLY A 197 -8.04 -3.82 7.17
C GLY A 197 -8.82 -2.60 7.61
N VAL A 198 -8.27 -1.43 7.30
CA VAL A 198 -8.83 -0.10 7.57
C VAL A 198 -8.81 0.73 6.31
N TYR A 199 -9.75 1.68 6.20
CA TYR A 199 -10.01 2.46 5.00
C TYR A 199 -10.24 3.93 5.30
N ALA A 200 -9.78 4.78 4.40
CA ALA A 200 -9.97 6.22 4.44
C ALA A 200 -10.45 6.72 3.06
N PRO A 201 -11.74 7.03 2.88
CA PRO A 201 -12.25 7.59 1.63
C PRO A 201 -11.79 9.03 1.43
N LYS A 202 -11.63 9.46 0.18
CA LYS A 202 -11.56 10.87 -0.17
C LYS A 202 -12.90 11.53 0.11
N ARG A 203 -12.91 12.76 0.65
CA ARG A 203 -14.17 13.50 0.85
C ARG A 203 -14.71 14.10 -0.44
N HIS A 204 -13.81 14.42 -1.37
CA HIS A 204 -14.13 15.01 -2.68
C HIS A 204 -13.47 14.16 -3.77
N SER A 205 -13.98 12.93 -3.92
CA SER A 205 -13.53 12.03 -4.96
C SER A 205 -14.16 12.41 -6.30
N PRO A 206 -13.39 12.45 -7.40
CA PRO A 206 -13.98 12.59 -8.74
C PRO A 206 -14.95 11.45 -9.09
N CYS A 207 -14.82 10.28 -8.48
CA CYS A 207 -15.74 9.16 -8.71
C CYS A 207 -17.18 9.53 -8.33
N LEU A 208 -17.37 10.32 -7.27
CA LEU A 208 -18.68 10.80 -6.84
C LEU A 208 -19.38 11.67 -7.91
N GLU A 209 -18.59 12.49 -8.64
CA GLU A 209 -19.12 13.33 -9.72
C GLU A 209 -19.66 12.50 -10.88
N PHE A 210 -19.20 11.25 -11.00
CA PHE A 210 -19.63 10.32 -12.04
C PHE A 210 -20.65 9.27 -11.55
N GLY A 211 -21.12 9.39 -10.30
CA GLY A 211 -22.13 8.50 -9.73
C GLY A 211 -21.58 7.17 -9.21
N TYR A 212 -20.29 7.12 -8.85
CA TYR A 212 -19.65 5.95 -8.24
C TYR A 212 -19.32 6.20 -6.77
N HIS A 213 -18.89 5.15 -6.07
CA HIS A 213 -18.37 5.27 -4.70
C HIS A 213 -17.14 6.17 -4.65
N SER A 214 -16.92 6.81 -3.50
CA SER A 214 -15.69 7.57 -3.28
C SER A 214 -14.49 6.64 -3.26
N ASP A 215 -13.48 6.94 -4.06
CA ASP A 215 -12.19 6.27 -3.94
C ASP A 215 -11.44 6.74 -2.69
N GLY A 216 -10.52 5.91 -2.24
CA GLY A 216 -9.73 6.19 -1.05
C GLY A 216 -8.46 5.37 -0.97
N VAL A 217 -7.90 5.33 0.25
CA VAL A 217 -6.72 4.53 0.56
C VAL A 217 -7.03 3.52 1.65
N ALA A 218 -6.39 2.34 1.61
CA ALA A 218 -6.55 1.33 2.64
C ALA A 218 -5.22 0.70 3.05
N ILE A 219 -5.18 0.20 4.28
CA ILE A 219 -4.14 -0.67 4.81
C ILE A 219 -4.81 -1.97 5.23
N LEU A 220 -4.36 -3.09 4.66
CA LEU A 220 -4.83 -4.42 5.01
C LEU A 220 -3.65 -5.25 5.52
N TRP A 221 -3.92 -6.20 6.38
CA TRP A 221 -2.92 -7.10 6.95
C TRP A 221 -3.47 -8.51 7.10
N LYS A 222 -2.60 -9.52 6.94
CA LYS A 222 -2.94 -10.89 7.33
C LYS A 222 -3.04 -11.01 8.83
N LYS A 223 -4.16 -11.51 9.31
CA LYS A 223 -4.40 -11.76 10.75
C LYS A 223 -3.45 -12.81 11.34
N SER A 224 -2.91 -13.70 10.52
CA SER A 224 -1.90 -14.69 10.94
C SER A 224 -0.54 -14.05 11.23
N ALA A 225 -0.15 -12.99 10.49
CA ALA A 225 1.14 -12.32 10.64
C ALA A 225 1.07 -11.13 11.63
N PHE A 226 -0.01 -10.35 11.57
CA PHE A 226 -0.14 -9.12 12.33
C PHE A 226 -1.42 -9.03 13.16
N ALA A 227 -1.33 -8.36 14.31
CA ALA A 227 -2.46 -7.93 15.13
C ALA A 227 -2.51 -6.40 15.14
N PRO A 228 -3.69 -5.78 14.91
CA PRO A 228 -3.81 -4.32 15.00
C PRO A 228 -3.70 -3.86 16.45
N ILE A 229 -2.96 -2.76 16.68
CA ILE A 229 -2.93 -2.03 17.95
C ILE A 229 -3.83 -0.80 17.84
N GLY A 230 -3.84 -0.14 16.68
CA GLY A 230 -4.67 1.02 16.41
C GLY A 230 -4.48 1.54 15.00
N SER A 231 -5.39 2.39 14.57
CA SER A 231 -5.31 3.07 13.28
C SER A 231 -5.82 4.50 13.38
N GLU A 232 -5.37 5.36 12.48
CA GLU A 232 -5.72 6.76 12.46
C GLU A 232 -5.91 7.23 11.02
N ARG A 233 -7.07 7.82 10.73
CA ARG A 233 -7.37 8.48 9.47
C ARG A 233 -7.25 9.99 9.66
N ARG A 234 -6.42 10.62 8.83
CA ARG A 234 -6.29 12.08 8.78
C ARG A 234 -6.48 12.57 7.35
N TYR A 235 -6.75 13.87 7.22
CA TYR A 235 -6.80 14.56 5.93
C TYR A 235 -5.73 15.65 5.92
N PHE A 236 -5.13 15.87 4.74
CA PHE A 236 -4.19 16.97 4.57
C PHE A 236 -4.89 18.31 4.79
N ILE A 237 -4.15 19.26 5.31
CA ILE A 237 -4.62 20.61 5.60
C ILE A 237 -4.09 21.56 4.53
N GLU A 238 -4.96 22.36 3.95
CA GLU A 238 -4.64 23.40 2.97
C GLU A 238 -4.09 24.65 3.67
N ASP A 239 -3.58 25.60 2.89
CA ASP A 239 -2.96 26.84 3.42
C ASP A 239 -3.94 27.73 4.21
N ASP A 240 -5.23 27.62 3.95
CA ASP A 240 -6.31 28.34 4.67
C ASP A 240 -6.75 27.63 5.95
N GLY A 241 -6.13 26.50 6.30
CA GLY A 241 -6.46 25.68 7.45
C GLY A 241 -7.63 24.71 7.24
N SER A 242 -8.23 24.67 6.07
CA SER A 242 -9.28 23.71 5.72
C SER A 242 -8.72 22.32 5.42
N GLU A 243 -9.54 21.28 5.57
CA GLU A 243 -9.15 19.93 5.14
C GLU A 243 -9.29 19.77 3.62
N SER A 244 -8.24 19.28 2.96
CA SER A 244 -8.18 19.08 1.51
C SER A 244 -9.14 18.00 0.97
N GLY A 245 -9.70 17.19 1.86
CA GLY A 245 -10.46 16.00 1.49
C GLY A 245 -9.62 14.81 1.01
N ARG A 246 -8.28 14.95 0.87
CA ARG A 246 -7.35 13.84 0.57
C ARG A 246 -6.86 13.21 1.85
N PRO A 247 -7.11 11.90 2.03
CA PRO A 247 -6.72 11.21 3.25
C PRO A 247 -5.27 10.74 3.22
N TYR A 248 -4.72 10.57 4.40
CA TYR A 248 -3.67 9.62 4.69
C TYR A 248 -4.09 8.74 5.87
N LEU A 249 -3.59 7.52 5.88
CA LEU A 249 -4.00 6.50 6.83
C LEU A 249 -2.77 5.92 7.52
N LEU A 250 -2.85 5.77 8.84
CA LEU A 250 -1.82 5.14 9.65
C LEU A 250 -2.41 3.92 10.34
N ALA A 251 -1.63 2.83 10.43
CA ALA A 251 -1.98 1.65 11.21
C ALA A 251 -0.76 1.19 12.01
N LEU A 252 -0.92 1.06 13.31
CA LEU A 252 0.08 0.47 14.19
C LEU A 252 -0.26 -1.01 14.36
N LEU A 253 0.63 -1.87 13.90
CA LEU A 253 0.48 -3.31 13.84
C LEU A 253 1.53 -3.98 14.73
N ARG A 254 1.19 -5.11 15.35
CA ARG A 254 2.12 -5.95 16.08
C ARG A 254 2.35 -7.23 15.31
N HIS A 255 3.60 -7.54 15.00
CA HIS A 255 3.97 -8.81 14.41
C HIS A 255 3.80 -9.94 15.43
N ARG A 256 3.10 -11.02 15.06
CA ARG A 256 2.72 -12.07 16.02
C ARG A 256 3.87 -12.95 16.45
N GLU A 257 4.87 -13.14 15.58
CA GLU A 257 5.99 -14.03 15.85
C GLU A 257 7.07 -13.35 16.70
N CYS A 258 7.45 -12.10 16.38
CA CYS A 258 8.55 -11.40 17.08
C CYS A 258 8.07 -10.32 18.07
N ASP A 259 6.77 -10.11 18.20
CA ASP A 259 6.12 -9.09 19.05
C ASP A 259 6.57 -7.64 18.76
N SER A 260 7.31 -7.42 17.66
CA SER A 260 7.73 -6.09 17.23
C SER A 260 6.57 -5.30 16.64
N THR A 261 6.62 -4.00 16.80
CA THR A 261 5.59 -3.07 16.32
C THR A 261 6.00 -2.37 15.05
N LEU A 262 5.10 -2.36 14.07
CA LEU A 262 5.25 -1.72 12.76
C LEU A 262 4.19 -0.62 12.59
N LEU A 263 4.63 0.61 12.41
CA LEU A 263 3.75 1.70 11.98
C LEU A 263 3.75 1.77 10.45
N VAL A 264 2.60 1.50 9.85
CA VAL A 264 2.38 1.58 8.40
C VAL A 264 1.58 2.82 8.09
N ALA A 265 2.02 3.59 7.11
CA ALA A 265 1.25 4.70 6.55
C ALA A 265 1.02 4.52 5.05
N THR A 266 -0.11 5.04 4.55
CA THR A 266 -0.40 5.13 3.11
C THR A 266 -1.14 6.40 2.76
N THR A 267 -0.94 6.87 1.53
CA THR A 267 -1.60 8.05 0.98
C THR A 267 -1.71 7.96 -0.54
N HIS A 268 -2.55 8.83 -1.12
CA HIS A 268 -2.61 9.11 -2.55
C HIS A 268 -2.56 10.64 -2.75
N MET A 269 -1.40 11.13 -3.18
CA MET A 269 -1.13 12.57 -3.27
C MET A 269 -1.74 13.22 -4.50
N LYS A 270 -1.57 14.54 -4.61
CA LYS A 270 -2.06 15.35 -5.75
C LYS A 270 -1.50 14.84 -7.07
N ALA A 271 -2.41 14.43 -7.96
CA ALA A 271 -2.08 14.00 -9.32
C ALA A 271 -1.65 15.17 -10.23
N LYS A 272 -1.09 14.83 -11.38
CA LYS A 272 -0.58 15.68 -12.47
C LYS A 272 0.77 16.33 -12.15
N LEU A 273 1.69 16.17 -13.10
CA LEU A 273 3.03 16.76 -13.04
C LEU A 273 2.96 18.26 -13.36
N SER A 274 3.40 19.07 -12.43
CA SER A 274 3.65 20.52 -12.59
C SER A 274 4.31 21.03 -11.33
N GLN A 275 5.05 22.14 -11.40
CA GLN A 275 5.69 22.71 -10.22
C GLN A 275 4.68 23.07 -9.10
N PRO A 276 3.53 23.72 -9.37
CA PRO A 276 2.55 23.99 -8.31
C PRO A 276 2.02 22.73 -7.62
N ASN A 277 1.82 21.64 -8.38
CA ASN A 277 1.39 20.36 -7.78
C ASN A 277 2.51 19.69 -7.00
N GLU A 278 3.78 19.83 -7.42
CA GLU A 278 4.93 19.32 -6.66
C GLU A 278 5.11 20.09 -5.35
N ASP A 279 4.92 21.39 -5.36
CA ASP A 279 4.95 22.23 -4.16
C ASP A 279 3.82 21.82 -3.17
N LEU A 280 2.65 21.51 -3.70
CA LEU A 280 1.55 20.98 -2.89
C LEU A 280 1.88 19.59 -2.33
N ARG A 281 2.44 18.67 -3.14
CA ARG A 281 2.89 17.36 -2.67
C ARG A 281 3.96 17.46 -1.59
N ALA A 282 4.88 18.41 -1.72
CA ALA A 282 5.89 18.69 -0.71
C ALA A 282 5.29 19.13 0.63
N LYS A 283 4.21 19.95 0.62
CA LYS A 283 3.45 20.29 1.82
C LYS A 283 2.71 19.07 2.40
N GLN A 284 2.06 18.29 1.56
CA GLN A 284 1.35 17.09 1.97
C GLN A 284 2.29 16.06 2.61
N ILE A 285 3.47 15.82 2.00
CA ILE A 285 4.41 14.85 2.55
C ILE A 285 4.99 15.32 3.89
N THR A 286 5.24 16.62 4.06
CA THR A 286 5.70 17.17 5.34
C THR A 286 4.68 16.88 6.44
N GLN A 287 3.39 17.16 6.22
CA GLN A 287 2.34 16.85 7.19
C GLN A 287 2.26 15.36 7.54
N LEU A 288 2.42 14.49 6.54
CA LEU A 288 2.42 13.04 6.76
C LEU A 288 3.66 12.58 7.55
N LEU A 289 4.84 13.13 7.26
CA LEU A 289 6.07 12.80 7.97
C LEU A 289 6.02 13.25 9.43
N ASP A 290 5.47 14.45 9.71
CA ASP A 290 5.24 14.95 11.07
C ASP A 290 4.26 14.03 11.84
N ALA A 291 3.18 13.60 11.18
CA ALA A 291 2.21 12.67 11.76
C ALA A 291 2.82 11.28 12.02
N LEU A 292 3.67 10.78 11.10
CA LEU A 292 4.40 9.53 11.28
C LEU A 292 5.34 9.61 12.47
N GLU A 293 6.10 10.69 12.59
CA GLU A 293 7.02 10.88 13.70
C GLU A 293 6.30 10.96 15.05
N GLU A 294 5.23 11.76 15.13
CA GLU A 294 4.37 11.83 16.31
C GLU A 294 3.82 10.45 16.70
N SER A 295 3.39 9.67 15.71
CA SER A 295 2.78 8.36 15.93
C SER A 295 3.81 7.26 16.19
N ALA A 296 5.04 7.40 15.68
CA ALA A 296 6.12 6.43 15.89
C ALA A 296 6.80 6.58 17.24
N ALA A 297 6.82 7.81 17.81
CA ALA A 297 7.53 8.11 19.05
C ALA A 297 7.17 7.12 20.16
N ASP A 298 8.17 6.38 20.64
CA ASP A 298 8.09 5.36 21.71
C ASP A 298 7.08 4.21 21.48
N LYS A 299 6.51 4.08 20.25
CA LYS A 299 5.42 3.12 19.98
C LYS A 299 5.75 2.13 18.88
N ALA A 300 6.61 2.48 17.94
CA ALA A 300 6.94 1.62 16.82
C ALA A 300 8.43 1.26 16.78
N ASP A 301 8.72 -0.03 16.64
CA ASP A 301 10.08 -0.53 16.42
C ASP A 301 10.54 -0.26 14.98
N ALA A 302 9.58 -0.12 14.06
CA ALA A 302 9.82 0.19 12.66
C ALA A 302 8.69 1.02 12.05
N VAL A 303 9.03 1.80 11.02
CA VAL A 303 8.11 2.64 10.26
C VAL A 303 8.16 2.25 8.78
N MET A 304 7.00 2.22 8.15
CA MET A 304 6.83 2.00 6.73
C MET A 304 5.87 3.05 6.16
N LEU A 305 6.27 3.66 5.05
CA LEU A 305 5.46 4.62 4.31
C LEU A 305 5.32 4.16 2.87
N CYS A 306 4.09 3.84 2.48
CA CYS A 306 3.74 3.38 1.14
C CYS A 306 2.75 4.33 0.49
N GLY A 307 2.64 4.31 -0.83
CA GLY A 307 1.60 5.06 -1.51
C GLY A 307 1.92 5.43 -2.94
N ASP A 308 0.91 5.97 -3.61
CA ASP A 308 1.04 6.69 -4.87
C ASP A 308 1.30 8.18 -4.56
N PHE A 309 2.53 8.60 -4.77
CA PHE A 309 2.96 9.98 -4.51
C PHE A 309 2.75 10.91 -5.70
N ASN A 310 2.39 10.35 -6.86
CA ASN A 310 2.15 11.10 -8.11
C ASN A 310 3.34 11.99 -8.52
N THR A 311 4.57 11.61 -8.16
CA THR A 311 5.80 12.35 -8.48
C THR A 311 6.97 11.39 -8.65
N ASP A 312 7.81 11.66 -9.64
CA ASP A 312 9.09 10.97 -9.82
C ASP A 312 10.13 11.47 -8.81
N PRO A 313 11.17 10.66 -8.51
CA PRO A 313 12.19 11.03 -7.51
C PRO A 313 13.29 11.96 -8.06
N TYR A 314 13.15 12.43 -9.30
CA TYR A 314 14.12 13.26 -10.02
C TYR A 314 13.45 14.48 -10.65
N ASP A 315 14.28 15.46 -11.02
CA ASP A 315 13.83 16.66 -11.70
C ASP A 315 13.40 16.33 -13.13
N GLU A 316 12.24 16.84 -13.54
CA GLU A 316 11.78 16.81 -14.93
C GLU A 316 11.94 18.20 -15.56
N PRO A 317 12.93 18.37 -16.47
CA PRO A 317 13.18 19.66 -17.10
C PRO A 317 11.94 20.26 -17.74
N GLY A 318 11.63 21.52 -17.43
CA GLY A 318 10.45 22.22 -17.95
C GLY A 318 9.11 21.83 -17.33
N LYS A 319 9.08 20.86 -16.43
CA LYS A 319 7.85 20.43 -15.75
C LYS A 319 7.91 20.67 -14.23
N GLN A 320 8.87 20.06 -13.54
CA GLN A 320 8.99 20.18 -12.08
C GLN A 320 10.42 19.90 -11.59
N VAL A 321 10.76 20.51 -10.46
CA VAL A 321 11.90 20.20 -9.61
C VAL A 321 11.40 19.33 -8.47
N ALA A 322 11.96 18.14 -8.30
CA ALA A 322 11.52 17.17 -7.30
C ALA A 322 11.71 17.70 -5.88
N LYS A 323 10.68 17.65 -5.07
CA LYS A 323 10.67 18.11 -3.66
C LYS A 323 10.12 17.03 -2.72
N CYS A 324 9.08 16.33 -3.13
CA CYS A 324 8.36 15.39 -2.28
C CYS A 324 9.25 14.20 -1.87
N VAL A 325 9.83 13.47 -2.82
CA VAL A 325 10.71 12.33 -2.51
C VAL A 325 11.98 12.75 -1.78
N PRO A 326 12.69 13.84 -2.17
CA PRO A 326 13.79 14.39 -1.38
C PRO A 326 13.42 14.72 0.06
N ALA A 327 12.21 15.23 0.32
CA ALA A 327 11.74 15.49 1.68
C ALA A 327 11.62 14.21 2.52
N VAL A 328 11.14 13.10 1.92
CA VAL A 328 11.10 11.80 2.62
C VAL A 328 12.50 11.32 2.97
N LEU A 329 13.42 11.37 2.01
CA LEU A 329 14.78 10.87 2.20
C LEU A 329 15.62 11.71 3.16
N GLY A 330 15.34 13.01 3.23
CA GLY A 330 16.01 13.96 4.15
C GLY A 330 15.40 14.02 5.53
N HIS A 331 14.28 13.36 5.79
CA HIS A 331 13.58 13.44 7.07
C HIS A 331 14.32 12.65 8.18
N ARG A 332 14.21 13.15 9.43
CA ARG A 332 14.87 12.55 10.62
C ARG A 332 14.41 11.14 10.99
N LEU A 333 13.29 10.65 10.45
CA LEU A 333 12.90 9.25 10.54
C LEU A 333 13.86 8.30 9.81
N GLY A 334 14.79 8.82 8.98
CA GLY A 334 15.80 8.05 8.27
C GLY A 334 15.22 7.07 7.27
N LEU A 335 14.12 7.45 6.61
CA LEU A 335 13.43 6.61 5.65
C LEU A 335 14.28 6.37 4.40
N ARG A 336 14.23 5.14 3.90
CA ARG A 336 14.91 4.70 2.68
C ARG A 336 13.92 3.99 1.77
N SER A 337 14.12 4.08 0.47
CA SER A 337 13.30 3.32 -0.50
C SER A 337 13.71 1.84 -0.49
N ALA A 338 12.72 0.94 -0.51
CA ALA A 338 12.95 -0.49 -0.71
C ALA A 338 13.44 -0.79 -2.13
N TYR A 339 13.11 0.07 -3.08
CA TYR A 339 13.52 -0.04 -4.48
C TYR A 339 14.65 0.94 -4.81
N PRO A 340 15.54 0.62 -5.76
CA PRO A 340 16.44 1.61 -6.33
C PRO A 340 15.63 2.76 -6.95
N LEU A 341 15.93 3.99 -6.55
CA LEU A 341 15.27 5.16 -7.12
C LEU A 341 15.87 5.50 -8.49
N PRO A 342 15.07 5.68 -9.55
CA PRO A 342 15.57 6.12 -10.85
C PRO A 342 16.10 7.55 -10.76
N ARG A 343 17.03 7.88 -11.65
CA ARG A 343 17.61 9.23 -11.78
C ARG A 343 17.10 9.99 -13.00
N SER A 344 16.33 9.30 -13.85
CA SER A 344 15.68 9.84 -15.04
C SER A 344 14.64 8.86 -15.54
N GLU A 345 13.77 9.30 -16.45
CA GLU A 345 12.75 8.46 -17.11
C GLU A 345 13.31 7.24 -17.89
N HIS A 346 14.58 7.31 -18.28
CA HIS A 346 15.23 6.27 -19.10
C HIS A 346 15.91 5.18 -18.26
N ASN A 347 16.16 5.43 -16.98
CA ASN A 347 16.96 4.57 -16.13
C ASN A 347 16.20 4.10 -14.90
N GLY A 348 15.96 2.82 -14.83
CA GLY A 348 15.56 2.17 -13.58
C GLY A 348 14.16 1.59 -13.59
N TRP A 349 13.66 1.40 -12.39
CA TRP A 349 12.36 0.86 -12.12
C TRP A 349 11.27 1.86 -12.50
N TRP A 350 10.12 1.33 -12.90
CA TRP A 350 8.93 2.12 -13.17
C TRP A 350 7.73 1.46 -12.50
N THR A 351 6.74 2.26 -12.11
CA THR A 351 5.55 1.79 -11.44
C THR A 351 4.28 2.03 -12.23
N THR A 352 4.32 2.93 -13.20
CA THR A 352 3.24 3.14 -14.17
C THR A 352 3.82 3.35 -15.57
N TRP A 353 3.24 2.69 -16.56
CA TRP A 353 3.55 2.89 -17.97
C TRP A 353 2.25 2.73 -18.77
N LYS A 354 1.76 3.81 -19.33
CA LYS A 354 0.42 3.86 -19.93
C LYS A 354 0.34 4.81 -21.11
N LYS A 355 -0.63 4.54 -21.99
CA LYS A 355 -1.03 5.47 -23.06
C LYS A 355 -2.41 6.04 -22.72
N ARG A 356 -2.51 7.38 -22.69
CA ARG A 356 -3.79 8.11 -22.55
C ARG A 356 -3.89 9.14 -23.65
N GLY A 357 -4.91 9.00 -24.52
CA GLY A 357 -5.01 9.81 -25.74
C GLY A 357 -3.73 9.68 -26.58
N ALA A 358 -3.14 10.80 -26.97
CA ALA A 358 -1.88 10.84 -27.73
C ALA A 358 -0.60 10.71 -26.88
N SER A 359 -0.72 10.68 -25.55
CA SER A 359 0.42 10.69 -24.63
C SER A 359 0.78 9.29 -24.18
N GLU A 360 2.06 8.93 -24.25
CA GLU A 360 2.64 7.77 -23.58
C GLU A 360 3.50 8.28 -22.42
N VAL A 361 3.27 7.75 -21.21
CA VAL A 361 3.99 8.16 -20.01
C VAL A 361 4.49 6.95 -19.25
N LYS A 362 5.71 7.08 -18.71
CA LYS A 362 6.39 6.06 -17.91
C LYS A 362 7.00 6.73 -16.69
N HIS A 363 6.52 6.39 -15.48
CA HIS A 363 6.91 7.06 -14.24
C HIS A 363 7.18 6.07 -13.10
N THR A 364 7.93 6.54 -12.11
CA THR A 364 8.11 5.90 -10.80
C THR A 364 7.46 6.78 -9.76
N ILE A 365 6.20 6.51 -9.44
CA ILE A 365 5.37 7.35 -8.59
C ILE A 365 4.76 6.61 -7.39
N ASP A 366 4.91 5.29 -7.36
CA ASP A 366 4.54 4.43 -6.24
C ASP A 366 5.78 4.02 -5.45
N TYR A 367 5.70 4.06 -4.13
CA TYR A 367 6.85 3.86 -3.25
C TYR A 367 6.54 2.96 -2.06
N ILE A 368 7.58 2.24 -1.62
CA ILE A 368 7.68 1.60 -0.31
C ILE A 368 8.92 2.16 0.36
N PHE A 369 8.73 3.09 1.30
CA PHE A 369 9.78 3.60 2.16
C PHE A 369 9.76 2.91 3.50
N HIS A 370 10.93 2.73 4.11
CA HIS A 370 11.09 2.04 5.39
C HIS A 370 12.17 2.70 6.26
N SER A 371 12.00 2.64 7.58
CA SER A 371 13.02 3.05 8.55
C SER A 371 14.14 2.00 8.66
N SER A 372 15.23 2.36 9.34
CA SER A 372 16.39 1.48 9.56
C SER A 372 16.08 0.21 10.37
N GLY A 373 14.94 0.14 11.04
CA GLY A 373 14.44 -1.08 11.70
C GLY A 373 14.01 -2.19 10.73
N LEU A 374 13.92 -1.89 9.43
CA LEU A 374 13.57 -2.84 8.39
C LEU A 374 14.69 -2.97 7.37
N GLN A 375 14.83 -4.17 6.79
CA GLN A 375 15.79 -4.46 5.72
C GLN A 375 15.09 -5.18 4.58
N PRO A 376 14.99 -4.60 3.36
CA PRO A 376 14.48 -5.32 2.20
C PRO A 376 15.44 -6.43 1.80
N THR A 377 14.92 -7.62 1.52
CA THR A 377 15.68 -8.80 1.07
C THR A 377 15.39 -9.17 -0.37
N SER A 378 14.20 -8.88 -0.84
CA SER A 378 13.82 -8.99 -2.25
C SER A 378 12.72 -7.99 -2.59
N VAL A 379 12.61 -7.64 -3.86
CA VAL A 379 11.61 -6.72 -4.42
C VAL A 379 11.03 -7.28 -5.70
N LEU A 380 9.75 -7.01 -5.96
CA LEU A 380 9.03 -7.46 -7.15
C LEU A 380 9.43 -6.63 -8.37
N ALA A 381 10.10 -7.25 -9.34
CA ALA A 381 10.53 -6.57 -10.56
C ALA A 381 9.33 -6.14 -11.45
N PRO A 382 9.44 -5.07 -12.24
CA PRO A 382 8.51 -4.83 -13.32
C PRO A 382 8.56 -5.99 -14.35
N PRO A 383 7.48 -6.22 -15.12
CA PRO A 383 7.49 -7.22 -16.17
C PRO A 383 8.50 -6.87 -17.26
N ALA A 384 8.90 -7.87 -18.05
CA ALA A 384 9.66 -7.64 -19.25
C ALA A 384 8.83 -6.79 -20.25
N VAL A 385 9.48 -5.95 -21.03
CA VAL A 385 8.79 -5.06 -21.98
C VAL A 385 8.01 -5.87 -23.01
N ASP A 386 8.54 -7.01 -23.42
CA ASP A 386 7.93 -7.92 -24.41
C ASP A 386 6.65 -8.61 -23.87
N ASP A 387 6.45 -8.62 -22.56
CA ASP A 387 5.21 -9.12 -21.94
C ASP A 387 4.08 -8.08 -21.92
N LEU A 388 4.38 -6.81 -22.21
CA LEU A 388 3.40 -5.73 -22.23
C LEU A 388 2.73 -5.62 -23.61
N GLU A 389 1.43 -5.35 -23.60
CA GLU A 389 0.70 -4.98 -24.79
C GLU A 389 1.14 -3.60 -25.33
N GLU A 390 0.80 -3.26 -26.57
CA GLU A 390 1.18 -1.99 -27.20
C GLU A 390 0.67 -0.77 -26.42
N ALA A 391 -0.53 -0.84 -25.87
CA ALA A 391 -1.11 0.22 -25.04
C ALA A 391 -0.52 0.30 -23.63
N ARG A 392 0.39 -0.61 -23.25
CA ARG A 392 1.00 -0.75 -21.93
C ARG A 392 -0.02 -1.19 -20.88
N LEU A 393 -0.25 -0.39 -19.86
CA LEU A 393 -1.16 -0.65 -18.75
C LEU A 393 -2.36 0.31 -18.76
N PRO A 394 -3.55 -0.13 -18.35
CA PRO A 394 -3.93 -1.52 -18.10
C PRO A 394 -4.10 -2.33 -19.38
N SER A 395 -4.22 -3.65 -19.26
CA SER A 395 -4.45 -4.56 -20.36
C SER A 395 -5.28 -5.77 -19.94
N ILE A 396 -5.64 -6.65 -20.88
CA ILE A 396 -6.35 -7.90 -20.53
C ILE A 396 -5.50 -8.78 -19.59
N ARG A 397 -4.18 -8.60 -19.59
CA ARG A 397 -3.22 -9.33 -18.74
C ARG A 397 -2.81 -8.54 -17.49
N TYR A 398 -3.31 -7.31 -17.29
CA TYR A 398 -3.01 -6.54 -16.07
C TYR A 398 -4.11 -5.53 -15.74
N PRO A 399 -4.68 -5.55 -14.53
CA PRO A 399 -5.96 -4.88 -14.22
C PRO A 399 -5.87 -3.41 -13.83
N SER A 400 -4.67 -2.83 -13.67
CA SER A 400 -4.45 -1.44 -13.27
C SER A 400 -3.44 -0.75 -14.19
N ASP A 401 -3.49 0.56 -14.26
CA ASP A 401 -2.49 1.39 -14.93
C ASP A 401 -1.22 1.64 -14.07
N HIS A 402 -1.22 1.11 -12.85
CA HIS A 402 -0.07 1.03 -11.97
C HIS A 402 0.32 -0.43 -11.72
N LEU A 403 1.63 -0.70 -11.64
CA LEU A 403 2.12 -1.99 -11.16
C LEU A 403 1.93 -2.09 -9.64
N SER A 404 1.54 -3.26 -9.17
CA SER A 404 1.77 -3.62 -7.77
C SER A 404 3.27 -3.65 -7.52
N ILE A 405 3.77 -2.97 -6.52
CA ILE A 405 5.15 -3.11 -6.06
C ILE A 405 5.16 -3.86 -4.74
N ALA A 406 6.11 -4.78 -4.55
CA ALA A 406 6.16 -5.58 -3.34
C ALA A 406 7.61 -5.82 -2.90
N ALA A 407 7.81 -5.94 -1.60
CA ALA A 407 9.10 -6.22 -1.00
C ALA A 407 8.97 -7.26 0.12
N GLU A 408 9.93 -8.19 0.18
CA GLU A 408 10.17 -8.99 1.37
C GLU A 408 11.06 -8.19 2.32
N MET A 409 10.60 -8.01 3.56
CA MET A 409 11.23 -7.20 4.59
C MET A 409 11.67 -8.09 5.75
N GLN A 410 12.86 -7.82 6.30
CA GLN A 410 13.28 -8.37 7.58
C GLN A 410 13.05 -7.35 8.69
N MET A 411 12.54 -7.85 9.82
CA MET A 411 12.28 -7.10 11.04
C MET A 411 13.08 -7.75 12.19
N PRO A 412 13.72 -6.95 13.08
CA PRO A 412 14.49 -7.47 14.20
C PRO A 412 13.62 -8.12 15.27
#